data_99dd8a53949c347798b91e1ada9fa924
#
_entry.id   99dd8a53949c347798b91e1ada9fa924
#
_cell.length_a   1.000
_cell.length_b   1.000
_cell.length_c   1.000
_cell.angle_alpha   90.00
_cell.angle_beta   90.00
_cell.angle_gamma   90.00
#
_symmetry.space_group_name_H-M   'P 1'
#
loop_
_entity.id
_entity.type
_entity.pdbx_description
1 polymer ?
#
loop_
_entity_poly.entity_id
_entity_poly.type
_entity_poly.pdbx_seq_one_letter_code
_entity_poly.pdbx_strand_id
1 'polypeptide(L)'
;MLLIVVLIGYIITAIFSKIMFDILGVKAGLAFIPFYNTYRIYKEYRGRVWKRNWGIAYIITFMIPMIVIGGFVFALTNLPITSDRFYEEYAMTLISGLVLLIIGALIITVFNFIMLFIMYLPILDTQGRRIILYIQAGLTVLSMFTSFIFEGDSTLSNIFLLFEFVFNTIFIVVYFVAATDIRARVRSGKYVLQEKLDYNNLTSYEIDSILKARDRKLVVPVIYNKMDNYPMGDYPYPVNNYPMNNNEEVNRIEYV
;
A
#
# COMPACT_ATOMS: atom_id res chain seq x y z
N MET A 1 -27.23 3.64 2.55
CA MET A 1 -26.19 2.94 3.33
C MET A 1 -24.83 2.90 2.61
N LEU A 2 -24.73 2.45 1.37
CA LEU A 2 -23.48 2.38 0.60
C LEU A 2 -22.70 3.71 0.55
N LEU A 3 -23.37 4.82 0.31
CA LEU A 3 -22.74 6.15 0.19
C LEU A 3 -22.05 6.59 1.49
N ILE A 4 -22.61 6.25 2.65
CA ILE A 4 -22.04 6.56 3.97
C ILE A 4 -20.76 5.76 4.18
N VAL A 5 -20.74 4.48 3.81
CA VAL A 5 -19.55 3.62 3.92
C VAL A 5 -18.42 4.14 3.03
N VAL A 6 -18.74 4.53 1.79
CA VAL A 6 -17.76 5.11 0.86
C VAL A 6 -17.21 6.43 1.41
N LEU A 7 -18.07 7.29 1.98
CA LEU A 7 -17.65 8.57 2.56
C LEU A 7 -16.72 8.36 3.76
N ILE A 8 -17.06 7.43 4.67
CA ILE A 8 -16.19 7.09 5.81
C ILE A 8 -14.84 6.56 5.33
N GLY A 9 -14.82 5.64 4.38
CA GLY A 9 -13.60 5.11 3.80
C GLY A 9 -12.73 6.21 3.16
N TYR A 10 -13.36 7.15 2.46
CA TYR A 10 -12.66 8.30 1.89
C TYR A 10 -12.06 9.20 2.97
N ILE A 11 -12.80 9.52 4.04
CA ILE A 11 -12.30 10.34 5.15
C ILE A 11 -11.09 9.68 5.82
N ILE A 12 -11.16 8.37 6.10
CA ILE A 12 -10.06 7.60 6.68
C ILE A 12 -8.82 7.69 5.78
N THR A 13 -8.99 7.47 4.47
CA THR A 13 -7.89 7.55 3.50
C THR A 13 -7.30 8.95 3.41
N ALA A 14 -8.12 10.00 3.44
CA ALA A 14 -7.67 11.39 3.39
C ALA A 14 -6.86 11.77 4.63
N ILE A 15 -7.30 11.34 5.83
CA ILE A 15 -6.58 11.59 7.09
C ILE A 15 -5.23 10.85 7.08
N PHE A 16 -5.21 9.58 6.68
CA PHE A 16 -3.98 8.81 6.55
C PHE A 16 -3.01 9.47 5.55
N SER A 17 -3.52 9.87 4.39
CA SER A 17 -2.73 10.55 3.36
C SER A 17 -2.16 11.88 3.85
N LYS A 18 -2.90 12.63 4.67
CA LYS A 18 -2.39 13.88 5.30
C LYS A 18 -1.20 13.59 6.22
N ILE A 19 -1.26 12.53 7.03
CA ILE A 19 -0.15 12.13 7.88
C ILE A 19 1.07 11.75 7.02
N MET A 20 0.86 10.98 5.96
CA MET A 20 1.91 10.59 5.04
C MET A 20 2.52 11.78 4.29
N PHE A 21 1.71 12.75 3.88
CA PHE A 21 2.19 13.96 3.21
C PHE A 21 3.05 14.82 4.15
N ASP A 22 2.69 14.90 5.44
CA ASP A 22 3.52 15.56 6.45
C ASP A 22 4.91 14.89 6.56
N ILE A 23 4.96 13.54 6.52
CA ILE A 23 6.23 12.79 6.56
C ILE A 23 7.04 13.00 5.28
N LEU A 24 6.38 12.98 4.12
CA LEU A 24 6.99 13.04 2.79
C LEU A 24 7.35 14.46 2.34
N GLY A 25 7.01 15.49 3.12
CA GLY A 25 7.23 16.89 2.76
C GLY A 25 6.34 17.38 1.61
N VAL A 26 5.16 16.78 1.43
CA VAL A 26 4.18 17.16 0.41
C VAL A 26 3.13 18.10 1.00
N LYS A 27 2.60 19.04 0.19
CA LYS A 27 1.55 19.96 0.64
C LYS A 27 0.32 19.19 1.17
N ALA A 28 -0.03 19.41 2.43
CA ALA A 28 -1.09 18.68 3.13
C ALA A 28 -2.48 18.82 2.47
N GLY A 29 -2.78 19.96 1.82
CA GLY A 29 -4.05 20.19 1.13
C GLY A 29 -4.33 19.20 -0.02
N LEU A 30 -3.28 18.65 -0.65
CA LEU A 30 -3.42 17.67 -1.71
C LEU A 30 -3.89 16.29 -1.22
N ALA A 31 -3.86 16.05 0.10
CA ALA A 31 -4.33 14.80 0.71
C ALA A 31 -5.85 14.60 0.54
N PHE A 32 -6.59 15.67 0.32
CA PHE A 32 -8.03 15.64 0.14
C PHE A 32 -8.49 15.45 -1.32
N ILE A 33 -7.57 15.30 -2.27
CA ILE A 33 -7.93 15.01 -3.66
C ILE A 33 -8.03 13.48 -3.82
N PRO A 34 -9.23 12.93 -4.10
CA PRO A 34 -9.40 11.49 -4.27
C PRO A 34 -8.44 10.94 -5.32
N PHE A 35 -7.98 9.71 -5.13
CA PHE A 35 -7.03 8.99 -5.98
C PHE A 35 -5.65 9.64 -6.11
N TYR A 36 -5.57 10.96 -6.25
CA TYR A 36 -4.31 11.70 -6.33
C TYR A 36 -3.49 11.56 -5.04
N ASN A 37 -4.14 11.57 -3.88
CA ASN A 37 -3.49 11.39 -2.58
C ASN A 37 -2.71 10.08 -2.53
N THR A 38 -3.32 8.96 -2.85
CA THR A 38 -2.69 7.63 -2.88
C THR A 38 -1.62 7.53 -3.97
N TYR A 39 -1.92 8.00 -5.19
CA TYR A 39 -0.94 8.10 -6.27
C TYR A 39 0.32 8.86 -5.85
N ARG A 40 0.15 9.99 -5.15
CA ARG A 40 1.26 10.84 -4.73
C ARG A 40 2.15 10.14 -3.70
N ILE A 41 1.60 9.37 -2.76
CA ILE A 41 2.39 8.58 -1.82
C ILE A 41 3.28 7.58 -2.57
N TYR A 42 2.72 6.80 -3.50
CA TYR A 42 3.48 5.86 -4.31
C TYR A 42 4.57 6.54 -5.15
N LYS A 43 4.27 7.71 -5.72
CA LYS A 43 5.24 8.50 -6.48
C LYS A 43 6.40 8.96 -5.60
N GLU A 44 6.12 9.35 -4.35
CA GLU A 44 7.16 9.76 -3.39
C GLU A 44 8.01 8.59 -2.90
N TYR A 45 7.46 7.38 -2.87
CA TYR A 45 8.21 6.18 -2.51
C TYR A 45 9.25 5.76 -3.56
N ARG A 46 9.08 6.18 -4.82
CA ARG A 46 10.05 5.90 -5.88
C ARG A 46 11.41 6.51 -5.54
N GLY A 47 12.46 5.67 -5.59
CA GLY A 47 13.84 6.07 -5.29
C GLY A 47 14.15 6.23 -3.81
N ARG A 48 13.15 6.18 -2.93
CA ARG A 48 13.36 6.15 -1.47
C ARG A 48 13.31 4.74 -0.93
N VAL A 49 12.29 3.99 -1.33
CA VAL A 49 11.95 2.64 -0.85
C VAL A 49 11.81 1.65 -2.01
N TRP A 50 11.20 2.11 -3.09
CA TRP A 50 10.92 1.29 -4.27
C TRP A 50 11.61 1.85 -5.50
N LYS A 51 12.12 0.95 -6.36
CA LYS A 51 12.73 1.33 -7.63
C LYS A 51 11.71 1.88 -8.62
N ARG A 52 10.54 1.24 -8.71
CA ARG A 52 9.49 1.58 -9.68
C ARG A 52 8.49 2.59 -9.11
N ASN A 53 7.90 3.39 -9.99
CA ASN A 53 6.76 4.26 -9.64
C ASN A 53 5.47 3.43 -9.61
N TRP A 54 5.13 2.91 -8.45
CA TRP A 54 3.89 2.14 -8.25
C TRP A 54 2.62 2.99 -8.36
N GLY A 55 2.73 4.32 -8.33
CA GLY A 55 1.59 5.21 -8.54
C GLY A 55 0.96 5.04 -9.92
N ILE A 56 1.76 4.76 -10.95
CA ILE A 56 1.22 4.48 -12.31
C ILE A 56 0.42 3.18 -12.28
N ALA A 57 0.97 2.14 -11.65
CA ALA A 57 0.28 0.85 -11.51
C ALA A 57 -1.03 1.00 -10.73
N TYR A 58 -1.05 1.83 -9.67
CA TYR A 58 -2.26 2.16 -8.93
C TYR A 58 -3.34 2.80 -9.81
N ILE A 59 -2.99 3.79 -10.64
CA ILE A 59 -3.95 4.42 -11.54
C ILE A 59 -4.52 3.40 -12.53
N ILE A 60 -3.66 2.58 -13.13
CA ILE A 60 -4.08 1.54 -14.09
C ILE A 60 -5.05 0.57 -13.42
N THR A 61 -4.73 0.09 -12.22
CA THR A 61 -5.57 -0.86 -11.47
C THR A 61 -6.93 -0.26 -11.12
N PHE A 62 -7.00 1.03 -10.92
CA PHE A 62 -8.26 1.71 -10.65
C PHE A 62 -9.07 1.99 -11.91
N MET A 63 -8.41 2.41 -13.00
CA MET A 63 -9.10 2.78 -14.26
C MET A 63 -9.66 1.57 -15.01
N ILE A 64 -8.94 0.45 -15.04
CA ILE A 64 -9.38 -0.76 -15.75
C ILE A 64 -10.75 -1.24 -15.27
N PRO A 65 -11.02 -1.44 -13.96
CA PRO A 65 -12.33 -1.85 -13.49
C PRO A 65 -13.44 -0.87 -13.86
N MET A 66 -13.16 0.42 -13.76
CA MET A 66 -14.15 1.45 -14.12
C MET A 66 -14.54 1.37 -15.58
N ILE A 67 -13.57 1.14 -16.48
CA ILE A 67 -13.81 0.98 -17.92
C ILE A 67 -14.59 -0.32 -18.19
N VAL A 68 -14.19 -1.43 -17.56
CA VAL A 68 -14.85 -2.74 -17.76
C VAL A 68 -16.28 -2.71 -17.23
N ILE A 69 -16.51 -2.21 -16.00
CA ILE A 69 -17.86 -2.10 -15.43
C ILE A 69 -18.72 -1.12 -16.25
N GLY A 70 -18.17 0.03 -16.62
CA GLY A 70 -18.87 1.01 -17.44
C GLY A 70 -19.25 0.44 -18.81
N GLY A 71 -18.34 -0.27 -19.47
CA GLY A 71 -18.59 -0.96 -20.72
C GLY A 71 -19.66 -2.06 -20.61
N PHE A 72 -19.61 -2.84 -19.52
CA PHE A 72 -20.61 -3.87 -19.26
C PHE A 72 -22.00 -3.28 -18.98
N VAL A 73 -22.11 -2.26 -18.15
CA VAL A 73 -23.37 -1.54 -17.89
C VAL A 73 -23.91 -0.92 -19.19
N PHE A 74 -23.05 -0.29 -19.98
CA PHE A 74 -23.44 0.26 -21.29
C PHE A 74 -23.95 -0.84 -22.23
N ALA A 75 -23.28 -1.99 -22.30
CA ALA A 75 -23.74 -3.13 -23.09
C ALA A 75 -25.11 -3.62 -22.63
N LEU A 76 -25.33 -3.79 -21.32
CA LEU A 76 -26.61 -4.23 -20.77
C LEU A 76 -27.75 -3.26 -21.08
N THR A 77 -27.52 -1.94 -21.02
CA THR A 77 -28.55 -0.93 -21.29
C THR A 77 -28.94 -0.85 -22.76
N ASN A 78 -28.09 -1.33 -23.68
CA ASN A 78 -28.37 -1.35 -25.11
C ASN A 78 -28.83 -2.72 -25.64
N LEU A 79 -28.99 -3.73 -24.78
CA LEU A 79 -29.54 -5.02 -25.19
C LEU A 79 -31.07 -4.90 -25.44
N PRO A 80 -31.57 -5.46 -26.55
CA PRO A 80 -33.00 -5.47 -26.85
C PRO A 80 -33.72 -6.54 -25.99
N ILE A 81 -34.04 -6.16 -24.74
CA ILE A 81 -34.64 -7.05 -23.72
C ILE A 81 -36.04 -7.56 -24.13
N THR A 82 -36.65 -6.95 -25.13
CA THR A 82 -38.05 -7.23 -25.55
C THR A 82 -38.18 -8.33 -26.60
N SER A 83 -37.10 -8.97 -27.03
CA SER A 83 -37.21 -10.07 -28.01
C SER A 83 -37.39 -11.43 -27.37
N ASP A 84 -38.31 -12.25 -27.86
CA ASP A 84 -38.55 -13.64 -27.40
C ASP A 84 -37.31 -14.53 -27.54
N ARG A 85 -36.36 -14.14 -28.37
CA ARG A 85 -35.08 -14.83 -28.59
C ARG A 85 -33.93 -14.32 -27.72
N PHE A 86 -34.20 -13.39 -26.78
CA PHE A 86 -33.18 -12.80 -25.94
C PHE A 86 -32.28 -13.84 -25.23
N TYR A 87 -32.90 -14.88 -24.70
CA TYR A 87 -32.19 -15.93 -23.96
C TYR A 87 -31.33 -16.83 -24.88
N GLU A 88 -31.74 -17.10 -26.10
CA GLU A 88 -30.96 -17.93 -27.02
C GLU A 88 -29.80 -17.16 -27.63
N GLU A 89 -30.01 -15.90 -27.99
CA GLU A 89 -29.04 -15.08 -28.72
C GLU A 89 -27.98 -14.43 -27.82
N TYR A 90 -28.38 -14.01 -26.62
CA TYR A 90 -27.49 -13.23 -25.72
C TYR A 90 -26.99 -14.02 -24.51
N ALA A 91 -27.55 -15.18 -24.16
CA ALA A 91 -27.18 -15.96 -22.98
C ALA A 91 -25.66 -16.28 -22.95
N MET A 92 -25.10 -16.74 -24.08
CA MET A 92 -23.67 -17.05 -24.16
C MET A 92 -22.79 -15.80 -24.01
N THR A 93 -23.22 -14.65 -24.54
CA THR A 93 -22.53 -13.37 -24.42
C THR A 93 -22.56 -12.87 -22.98
N LEU A 94 -23.68 -13.00 -22.29
CA LEU A 94 -23.81 -12.63 -20.88
C LEU A 94 -22.96 -13.54 -19.96
N ILE A 95 -22.98 -14.85 -20.21
CA ILE A 95 -22.17 -15.81 -19.45
C ILE A 95 -20.67 -15.52 -19.64
N SER A 96 -20.23 -15.32 -20.89
CA SER A 96 -18.82 -15.00 -21.16
C SER A 96 -18.40 -13.66 -20.54
N GLY A 97 -19.28 -12.65 -20.57
CA GLY A 97 -19.06 -11.37 -19.92
C GLY A 97 -18.94 -11.51 -18.40
N LEU A 98 -19.78 -12.32 -17.78
CA LEU A 98 -19.75 -12.59 -16.34
C LEU A 98 -18.47 -13.33 -15.93
N VAL A 99 -18.04 -14.31 -16.69
CA VAL A 99 -16.77 -15.02 -16.46
C VAL A 99 -15.58 -14.06 -16.55
N LEU A 100 -15.56 -13.19 -17.55
CA LEU A 100 -14.52 -12.14 -17.68
C LEU A 100 -14.52 -11.18 -16.50
N LEU A 101 -15.69 -10.77 -15.99
CA LEU A 101 -15.80 -9.93 -14.80
C LEU A 101 -15.24 -10.63 -13.56
N ILE A 102 -15.53 -11.92 -13.36
CA ILE A 102 -15.01 -12.69 -12.22
C ILE A 102 -13.47 -12.79 -12.30
N ILE A 103 -12.92 -13.16 -13.45
CA ILE A 103 -11.47 -13.23 -13.65
C ILE A 103 -10.84 -11.84 -13.43
N GLY A 104 -11.44 -10.81 -13.97
CA GLY A 104 -11.00 -9.43 -13.78
C GLY A 104 -10.99 -9.03 -12.30
N ALA A 105 -12.06 -9.34 -11.56
CA ALA A 105 -12.17 -9.08 -10.13
C ALA A 105 -11.07 -9.79 -9.32
N LEU A 106 -10.77 -11.06 -9.64
CA LEU A 106 -9.68 -11.81 -9.00
C LEU A 106 -8.32 -11.14 -9.24
N ILE A 107 -8.01 -10.78 -10.48
CA ILE A 107 -6.76 -10.11 -10.84
C ILE A 107 -6.63 -8.79 -10.08
N ILE A 108 -7.69 -7.98 -10.05
CA ILE A 108 -7.72 -6.70 -9.34
C ILE A 108 -7.51 -6.89 -7.85
N THR A 109 -8.12 -7.91 -7.26
CA THR A 109 -8.00 -8.20 -5.83
C THR A 109 -6.57 -8.58 -5.47
N VAL A 110 -5.93 -9.47 -6.24
CA VAL A 110 -4.51 -9.84 -6.06
C VAL A 110 -3.62 -8.60 -6.18
N PHE A 111 -3.92 -7.74 -7.15
CA PHE A 111 -3.12 -6.55 -7.37
C PHE A 111 -3.29 -5.50 -6.25
N ASN A 112 -4.52 -5.27 -5.78
CA ASN A 112 -4.78 -4.40 -4.63
C ASN A 112 -4.05 -4.89 -3.39
N PHE A 113 -3.96 -6.20 -3.21
CA PHE A 113 -3.20 -6.82 -2.14
C PHE A 113 -1.70 -6.49 -2.23
N ILE A 114 -1.09 -6.62 -3.42
CA ILE A 114 0.30 -6.21 -3.65
C ILE A 114 0.48 -4.71 -3.35
N MET A 115 -0.46 -3.88 -3.76
CA MET A 115 -0.43 -2.43 -3.53
C MET A 115 -0.50 -2.08 -2.04
N LEU A 116 -1.28 -2.85 -1.26
CA LEU A 116 -1.34 -2.70 0.20
C LEU A 116 0.04 -2.92 0.84
N PHE A 117 0.75 -4.00 0.45
CA PHE A 117 2.13 -4.23 0.90
C PHE A 117 3.07 -3.09 0.54
N ILE A 118 3.01 -2.63 -0.70
CA ILE A 118 3.87 -1.57 -1.19
C ILE A 118 3.65 -0.27 -0.41
N MET A 119 2.41 0.00 0.01
CA MET A 119 2.08 1.21 0.76
C MET A 119 2.51 1.13 2.23
N TYR A 120 2.19 0.03 2.90
CA TYR A 120 2.32 -0.03 4.36
C TYR A 120 3.67 -0.55 4.84
N LEU A 121 4.32 -1.45 4.09
CA LEU A 121 5.62 -2.00 4.50
C LEU A 121 6.68 -0.95 4.87
N PRO A 122 6.80 0.20 4.14
CA PRO A 122 7.81 1.21 4.46
C PRO A 122 7.60 1.97 5.76
N ILE A 123 6.37 2.00 6.28
CA ILE A 123 6.02 2.68 7.53
C ILE A 123 6.03 1.74 8.74
N LEU A 124 6.09 0.43 8.51
CA LEU A 124 6.15 -0.57 9.57
C LEU A 124 7.62 -0.84 9.93
N ASP A 125 8.14 -0.01 10.82
CA ASP A 125 9.55 0.04 11.20
C ASP A 125 9.99 -1.16 12.05
N THR A 126 9.07 -1.76 12.81
CA THR A 126 9.35 -2.90 13.69
C THR A 126 8.90 -4.23 13.10
N GLN A 127 9.60 -5.30 13.43
CA GLN A 127 9.25 -6.64 12.98
C GLN A 127 7.84 -7.07 13.43
N GLY A 128 7.43 -6.71 14.65
CA GLY A 128 6.09 -6.99 15.16
C GLY A 128 4.98 -6.34 14.32
N ARG A 129 5.17 -5.06 13.93
CA ARG A 129 4.22 -4.37 13.06
C ARG A 129 4.17 -4.98 11.65
N ARG A 130 5.31 -5.45 11.11
CA ARG A 130 5.36 -6.16 9.81
C ARG A 130 4.63 -7.50 9.85
N ILE A 131 4.70 -8.24 10.96
CA ILE A 131 3.95 -9.49 11.13
C ILE A 131 2.44 -9.24 11.02
N ILE A 132 1.93 -8.14 11.56
CA ILE A 132 0.53 -7.75 11.45
C ILE A 132 0.12 -7.57 9.98
N LEU A 133 0.96 -6.95 9.16
CA LEU A 133 0.72 -6.84 7.71
C LEU A 133 0.65 -8.21 7.03
N TYR A 134 1.52 -9.17 7.41
CA TYR A 134 1.48 -10.53 6.87
C TYR A 134 0.23 -11.30 7.31
N ILE A 135 -0.22 -11.10 8.56
CA ILE A 135 -1.46 -11.69 9.05
C ILE A 135 -2.66 -11.14 8.27
N GLN A 136 -2.72 -9.82 8.08
CA GLN A 136 -3.78 -9.20 7.26
C GLN A 136 -3.77 -9.81 5.85
N ALA A 137 -2.60 -9.98 5.29
CA ALA A 137 -2.41 -10.61 4.01
C ALA A 137 -3.03 -11.99 3.93
N GLY A 138 -2.71 -12.84 4.89
CA GLY A 138 -3.26 -14.18 5.00
C GLY A 138 -4.77 -14.19 5.15
N LEU A 139 -5.32 -13.30 5.99
CA LEU A 139 -6.77 -13.17 6.20
C LEU A 139 -7.49 -12.70 4.93
N THR A 140 -6.93 -11.76 4.18
CA THR A 140 -7.51 -11.30 2.92
C THR A 140 -7.55 -12.43 1.88
N VAL A 141 -6.49 -13.24 1.79
CA VAL A 141 -6.48 -14.42 0.91
C VAL A 141 -7.52 -15.43 1.38
N LEU A 142 -7.60 -15.70 2.69
CA LEU A 142 -8.58 -16.63 3.25
C LEU A 142 -10.01 -16.17 2.96
N SER A 143 -10.31 -14.87 3.08
CA SER A 143 -11.65 -14.31 2.84
C SER A 143 -12.12 -14.51 1.39
N MET A 144 -11.21 -14.55 0.42
CA MET A 144 -11.57 -14.85 -0.97
C MET A 144 -12.14 -16.26 -1.13
N PHE A 145 -11.70 -17.20 -0.30
CA PHE A 145 -12.15 -18.58 -0.37
C PHE A 145 -13.35 -18.89 0.52
N THR A 146 -13.67 -18.02 1.47
CA THR A 146 -14.77 -18.27 2.42
C THR A 146 -16.14 -18.36 1.76
N SER A 147 -16.37 -17.59 0.69
CA SER A 147 -17.62 -17.66 -0.08
C SER A 147 -17.82 -19.04 -0.73
N PHE A 148 -16.72 -19.74 -1.09
CA PHE A 148 -16.76 -21.09 -1.64
C PHE A 148 -16.84 -22.16 -0.54
N ILE A 149 -16.24 -21.92 0.63
CA ILE A 149 -16.15 -22.91 1.73
C ILE A 149 -17.45 -22.97 2.51
N PHE A 150 -18.12 -21.81 2.71
CA PHE A 150 -19.34 -21.68 3.53
C PHE A 150 -20.60 -21.53 2.67
N GLU A 151 -20.58 -22.01 1.43
CA GLU A 151 -21.75 -22.01 0.55
C GLU A 151 -22.88 -22.83 1.21
N GLY A 152 -23.91 -22.13 1.68
CA GLY A 152 -25.07 -22.73 2.36
C GLY A 152 -25.16 -22.51 3.88
N ASP A 153 -24.09 -22.08 4.58
CA ASP A 153 -24.17 -21.75 6.01
C ASP A 153 -24.07 -20.23 6.23
N SER A 154 -25.23 -19.58 6.31
CA SER A 154 -25.31 -18.13 6.52
C SER A 154 -24.75 -17.70 7.89
N THR A 155 -24.79 -18.55 8.91
CA THR A 155 -24.32 -18.24 10.26
C THR A 155 -22.81 -18.17 10.32
N LEU A 156 -22.12 -19.19 9.76
CA LEU A 156 -20.65 -19.21 9.69
C LEU A 156 -20.11 -18.09 8.82
N SER A 157 -20.78 -17.81 7.69
CA SER A 157 -20.43 -16.69 6.82
C SER A 157 -20.51 -15.35 7.55
N ASN A 158 -21.58 -15.10 8.31
CA ASN A 158 -21.75 -13.88 9.09
C ASN A 158 -20.72 -13.72 10.22
N ILE A 159 -20.38 -14.82 10.91
CA ILE A 159 -19.33 -14.81 11.95
C ILE A 159 -17.99 -14.46 11.32
N PHE A 160 -17.68 -15.03 10.16
CA PHE A 160 -16.43 -14.75 9.47
C PHE A 160 -16.35 -13.29 9.00
N LEU A 161 -17.42 -12.73 8.44
CA LEU A 161 -17.52 -11.31 8.07
C LEU A 161 -17.30 -10.38 9.27
N LEU A 162 -17.89 -10.71 10.42
CA LEU A 162 -17.65 -9.95 11.66
C LEU A 162 -16.19 -10.00 12.08
N PHE A 163 -15.59 -11.18 12.03
CA PHE A 163 -14.18 -11.39 12.35
C PHE A 163 -13.29 -10.56 11.41
N GLU A 164 -13.52 -10.62 10.10
CA GLU A 164 -12.79 -9.82 9.10
C GLU A 164 -12.93 -8.33 9.36
N PHE A 165 -14.13 -7.85 9.66
CA PHE A 165 -14.37 -6.43 9.99
C PHE A 165 -13.57 -5.98 11.21
N VAL A 166 -13.57 -6.78 12.29
CA VAL A 166 -12.80 -6.47 13.51
C VAL A 166 -11.32 -6.41 13.21
N PHE A 167 -10.76 -7.41 12.51
CA PHE A 167 -9.34 -7.44 12.17
C PHE A 167 -8.94 -6.29 11.23
N ASN A 168 -9.73 -5.99 10.23
CA ASN A 168 -9.46 -4.85 9.35
C ASN A 168 -9.44 -3.52 10.13
N THR A 169 -10.31 -3.37 11.11
CA THR A 169 -10.32 -2.20 11.99
C THR A 169 -9.02 -2.12 12.80
N ILE A 170 -8.55 -3.24 13.37
CA ILE A 170 -7.28 -3.31 14.11
C ILE A 170 -6.12 -2.94 13.19
N PHE A 171 -6.07 -3.45 11.96
CA PHE A 171 -5.00 -3.14 11.01
C PHE A 171 -4.97 -1.65 10.65
N ILE A 172 -6.12 -1.04 10.39
CA ILE A 172 -6.22 0.41 10.14
C ILE A 172 -5.62 1.19 11.33
N VAL A 173 -6.00 0.86 12.56
CA VAL A 173 -5.48 1.51 13.76
C VAL A 173 -3.95 1.37 13.85
N VAL A 174 -3.42 0.17 13.63
CA VAL A 174 -1.96 -0.09 13.67
C VAL A 174 -1.23 0.76 12.63
N TYR A 175 -1.77 0.88 11.40
CA TYR A 175 -1.14 1.70 10.36
C TYR A 175 -1.18 3.19 10.71
N PHE A 176 -2.27 3.69 11.28
CA PHE A 176 -2.35 5.06 11.76
C PHE A 176 -1.36 5.34 12.89
N VAL A 177 -1.24 4.44 13.86
CA VAL A 177 -0.28 4.55 14.95
C VAL A 177 1.14 4.55 14.40
N ALA A 178 1.49 3.60 13.51
CA ALA A 178 2.82 3.55 12.90
C ALA A 178 3.16 4.84 12.13
N ALA A 179 2.24 5.32 11.29
CA ALA A 179 2.44 6.56 10.54
C ALA A 179 2.58 7.79 11.46
N THR A 180 1.78 7.85 12.54
CA THR A 180 1.83 8.95 13.52
C THR A 180 3.13 8.92 14.32
N ASP A 181 3.61 7.76 14.72
CA ASP A 181 4.91 7.59 15.38
C ASP A 181 6.05 8.11 14.50
N ILE A 182 6.08 7.67 13.22
CA ILE A 182 7.10 8.11 12.25
C ILE A 182 7.02 9.63 12.09
N ARG A 183 5.82 10.21 11.93
CA ARG A 183 5.65 11.66 11.84
C ARG A 183 6.20 12.38 13.06
N ALA A 184 5.91 11.88 14.26
CA ALA A 184 6.42 12.47 15.50
C ALA A 184 7.95 12.42 15.58
N ARG A 185 8.57 11.29 15.21
CA ARG A 185 10.02 11.12 15.19
C ARG A 185 10.70 12.01 14.14
N VAL A 186 10.10 12.17 12.95
CA VAL A 186 10.63 13.07 11.91
C VAL A 186 10.52 14.54 12.39
N ARG A 187 9.39 14.94 12.97
CA ARG A 187 9.20 16.30 13.50
C ARG A 187 10.12 16.63 14.67
N SER A 188 10.47 15.64 15.48
CA SER A 188 11.43 15.82 16.59
C SER A 188 12.90 15.83 16.14
N GLY A 189 13.19 15.67 14.85
CA GLY A 189 14.54 15.58 14.31
C GLY A 189 15.29 14.29 14.66
N LYS A 190 14.64 13.33 15.31
CA LYS A 190 15.27 12.02 15.63
C LYS A 190 15.41 11.11 14.41
N TYR A 191 14.59 11.32 13.40
CA TYR A 191 14.59 10.56 12.15
C TYR A 191 14.55 11.50 10.97
N VAL A 192 15.17 11.10 9.87
CA VAL A 192 15.14 11.82 8.61
C VAL A 192 14.52 10.93 7.53
N LEU A 193 13.81 11.58 6.60
CA LEU A 193 13.28 10.92 5.42
C LEU A 193 14.44 10.50 4.52
N GLN A 194 14.43 9.27 4.04
CA GLN A 194 15.42 8.80 3.08
C GLN A 194 15.37 9.63 1.79
N GLU A 195 16.53 10.06 1.31
CA GLU A 195 16.62 10.81 0.07
C GLU A 195 16.26 9.97 -1.16
N LYS A 196 15.73 10.66 -2.17
CA LYS A 196 15.49 10.02 -3.46
C LYS A 196 16.81 9.75 -4.17
N LEU A 197 16.98 8.52 -4.64
CA LEU A 197 18.11 8.17 -5.48
C LEU A 197 18.02 8.87 -6.84
N ASP A 198 19.15 9.35 -7.31
CA ASP A 198 19.27 9.92 -8.66
C ASP A 198 19.44 8.79 -9.69
N TYR A 199 18.40 8.60 -10.48
CA TYR A 199 18.39 7.56 -11.53
C TYR A 199 19.27 7.89 -12.74
N ASN A 200 19.76 9.13 -12.86
CA ASN A 200 20.63 9.52 -13.97
C ASN A 200 22.09 9.09 -13.74
N ASN A 201 22.49 9.03 -12.45
CA ASN A 201 23.86 8.80 -12.05
C ASN A 201 24.12 7.38 -11.52
N LEU A 202 23.07 6.57 -11.33
CA LEU A 202 23.17 5.24 -10.75
C LEU A 202 22.68 4.16 -11.73
N THR A 203 23.41 3.05 -11.77
CA THR A 203 22.99 1.87 -12.52
C THR A 203 21.81 1.17 -11.86
N SER A 204 21.08 0.39 -12.65
CA SER A 204 19.92 -0.38 -12.15
C SER A 204 20.29 -1.33 -11.00
N TYR A 205 21.50 -1.87 -11.01
CA TYR A 205 22.02 -2.76 -9.98
C TYR A 205 22.34 -2.01 -8.68
N GLU A 206 23.02 -0.86 -8.78
CA GLU A 206 23.33 0.00 -7.62
C GLU A 206 22.06 0.47 -6.92
N ILE A 207 21.06 0.91 -7.69
CA ILE A 207 19.74 1.29 -7.13
C ILE A 207 19.13 0.13 -6.34
N ASP A 208 19.12 -1.08 -6.88
CA ASP A 208 18.57 -2.26 -6.19
C ASP A 208 19.35 -2.61 -4.92
N SER A 209 20.69 -2.51 -4.95
CA SER A 209 21.54 -2.79 -3.80
C SER A 209 21.33 -1.79 -2.66
N ILE A 210 21.28 -0.49 -3.00
CA ILE A 210 21.02 0.58 -2.03
C ILE A 210 19.63 0.42 -1.41
N LEU A 211 18.60 0.18 -2.21
CA LEU A 211 17.23 0.01 -1.70
C LEU A 211 17.07 -1.24 -0.82
N LYS A 212 17.81 -2.30 -1.10
CA LYS A 212 17.88 -3.50 -0.22
C LYS A 212 18.58 -3.17 1.10
N ALA A 213 19.71 -2.46 1.06
CA ALA A 213 20.43 -2.05 2.25
C ALA A 213 19.60 -1.13 3.16
N ARG A 214 18.70 -0.34 2.59
CA ARG A 214 17.73 0.50 3.33
C ARG A 214 16.62 -0.30 4.02
N ASP A 215 16.58 -1.63 3.89
CA ASP A 215 15.53 -2.51 4.45
C ASP A 215 14.10 -2.01 4.12
N ARG A 216 13.96 -1.30 3.00
CA ARG A 216 12.70 -0.69 2.54
C ARG A 216 12.03 0.22 3.57
N LYS A 217 12.79 0.78 4.52
CA LYS A 217 12.30 1.74 5.50
C LYS A 217 12.21 3.12 4.88
N LEU A 218 11.15 3.85 5.21
CA LEU A 218 10.92 5.20 4.70
C LEU A 218 11.83 6.24 5.37
N VAL A 219 12.13 6.02 6.63
CA VAL A 219 12.92 6.92 7.47
C VAL A 219 14.05 6.20 8.16
N VAL A 220 15.11 6.93 8.47
CA VAL A 220 16.28 6.41 9.21
C VAL A 220 16.55 7.28 10.44
N PRO A 221 17.07 6.70 11.53
CA PRO A 221 17.47 7.48 12.68
C PRO A 221 18.62 8.40 12.32
N VAL A 222 18.61 9.61 12.88
CA VAL A 222 19.75 10.55 12.78
C VAL A 222 20.84 10.08 13.73
N ILE A 223 22.01 9.77 13.19
CA ILE A 223 23.20 9.43 13.98
C ILE A 223 23.93 10.72 14.27
N TYR A 224 24.02 11.10 15.54
CA TYR A 224 24.85 12.22 16.00
C TYR A 224 26.24 11.71 16.32
N ASN A 225 27.27 12.24 15.68
CA ASN A 225 28.62 11.96 16.07
C ASN A 225 28.90 12.68 17.42
N LYS A 226 29.30 11.93 18.45
CA LYS A 226 29.56 12.46 19.78
C LYS A 226 30.66 13.56 19.81
N MET A 227 31.47 13.67 18.76
CA MET A 227 32.58 14.64 18.71
C MET A 227 32.16 16.03 18.22
N ASP A 228 31.12 16.17 17.39
CA ASP A 228 30.89 17.46 16.71
C ASP A 228 29.54 18.14 17.02
N ASN A 229 28.65 17.53 17.81
CA ASN A 229 27.29 18.04 18.09
C ASN A 229 26.47 18.48 16.86
N TYR A 230 26.93 18.18 15.65
CA TYR A 230 26.23 18.49 14.42
C TYR A 230 25.56 17.23 13.86
N PRO A 231 24.30 17.32 13.40
CA PRO A 231 23.69 16.23 12.66
C PRO A 231 24.52 16.05 11.38
N MET A 232 25.02 14.84 11.13
CA MET A 232 25.57 14.52 9.83
C MET A 232 24.44 14.56 8.81
N GLY A 233 24.20 15.72 8.20
CA GLY A 233 23.46 15.87 6.96
C GLY A 233 24.37 15.37 5.83
N ASP A 234 23.76 14.65 4.88
CA ASP A 234 24.39 14.16 3.68
C ASP A 234 25.41 13.02 3.85
N TYR A 235 24.89 11.81 4.14
CA TYR A 235 25.59 10.62 3.70
C TYR A 235 25.03 10.17 2.35
N PRO A 236 25.80 10.39 1.27
CA PRO A 236 25.86 9.37 0.26
C PRO A 236 26.51 8.18 0.99
N TYR A 237 25.80 7.07 1.20
CA TYR A 237 26.42 5.85 1.66
C TYR A 237 27.61 5.60 0.74
N PRO A 238 28.87 5.64 1.23
CA PRO A 238 29.97 5.23 0.39
C PRO A 238 29.74 3.76 0.09
N VAL A 239 29.43 3.49 -1.14
CA VAL A 239 29.50 2.15 -1.68
C VAL A 239 30.94 1.73 -1.51
N ASN A 240 31.19 0.77 -0.62
CA ASN A 240 32.47 0.13 -0.39
C ASN A 240 33.59 1.03 0.18
N ASN A 241 33.77 0.96 1.49
CA ASN A 241 35.10 0.85 2.12
C ASN A 241 34.99 0.99 3.64
N TYR A 242 34.21 0.12 4.28
CA TYR A 242 34.53 -0.21 5.66
C TYR A 242 35.39 -1.48 5.63
N PRO A 243 36.67 -1.41 5.97
CA PRO A 243 37.35 -2.59 6.45
C PRO A 243 36.56 -3.01 7.70
N MET A 244 36.03 -4.22 7.70
CA MET A 244 35.47 -4.83 8.90
C MET A 244 36.61 -4.93 9.91
N ASN A 245 36.74 -3.95 10.75
CA ASN A 245 37.59 -4.04 11.91
C ASN A 245 36.76 -4.76 12.98
N ASN A 246 37.03 -6.06 13.11
CA ASN A 246 36.27 -7.00 13.94
C ASN A 246 36.38 -6.75 15.45
N ASN A 247 36.82 -5.58 15.91
CA ASN A 247 37.13 -5.33 17.31
C ASN A 247 36.53 -4.04 17.92
N GLU A 248 35.54 -3.40 17.30
CA GLU A 248 34.79 -2.37 18.01
C GLU A 248 33.38 -2.89 18.31
N GLU A 249 33.14 -3.13 19.61
CA GLU A 249 31.81 -3.28 20.17
C GLU A 249 30.99 -2.05 19.79
N VAL A 250 30.19 -2.17 18.75
CA VAL A 250 29.12 -1.22 18.47
C VAL A 250 28.15 -1.35 19.63
N ASN A 251 28.18 -0.42 20.57
CA ASN A 251 27.14 -0.24 21.58
C ASN A 251 25.80 -0.17 20.88
N ARG A 252 25.17 -1.32 20.69
CA ARG A 252 23.77 -1.42 20.33
C ARG A 252 23.00 -0.83 21.50
N ILE A 253 22.53 0.40 21.33
CA ILE A 253 21.45 0.90 22.17
C ILE A 253 20.22 0.08 21.79
N GLU A 254 19.97 -0.99 22.54
CA GLU A 254 18.70 -1.70 22.53
C GLU A 254 17.64 -0.75 23.06
N TYR A 255 16.73 -0.34 22.22
CA TYR A 255 15.51 0.33 22.64
C TYR A 255 14.50 -0.77 23.00
N VAL A 256 14.20 -0.83 24.31
CA VAL A 256 13.04 -1.52 24.87
C VAL A 256 11.74 -0.87 24.36
#